data_a684fdabc345da0870fd7969215b1ed4
#
_entry.id   a684fdabc345da0870fd7969215b1ed4
#
_cell.length_a   1.000
_cell.length_b   1.000
_cell.length_c   1.000
_cell.angle_alpha   90.00
_cell.angle_beta   90.00
_cell.angle_gamma   90.00
#
_symmetry.space_group_name_H-M   'P 1'
#
loop_
_entity.id
_entity.type
_entity.pdbx_description
1 polymer ?
#
loop_
_entity_poly.entity_id
_entity_poly.type
_entity_poly.pdbx_seq_one_letter_code
_entity_poly.pdbx_strand_id
1 'polypeptide(L)'
;MFTRWLGGVFVGLVFSSHPIRIADRPQLSIQSVEPQTPHLIPRSREERERHPQNLQRLFLSVQVSDRSGTPAAGLKQSDFVILEDRSPRAIASFQSIPDHSEDEPARVVIVLDTVNYSSGKVAHFRKEIEKYLKERDSQLANPTSIALLSDHGVQLGAPYQDGNLVLKELDELAGNLHTVTCADTVPALICSMPRSPDGSSPPCDPNPRLECLDHLFSSSVTAINDLADELVNNSHKVTNTGRIILIWVGNGWPLLNERGYTPDTREAKESFFRDLVTVSSALTEAHVTLDAVASSVVLPIGLKNIRESFFFQGVPDENHAIAASLALQALAYQSGGMVLTSTKDIAGQISRCVADSQSYYLLSFDNSPATHDGEYHALEVKVDKPGLTVRTRTVYYAEK
;
A
#
# COMPACT_ATOMS: atom_id res chain seq x y z
N MET A 1 -51.18 8.54 73.65
CA MET A 1 -50.81 7.68 74.79
C MET A 1 -49.36 7.39 74.69
N PHE A 2 -48.60 7.82 75.74
CA PHE A 2 -47.19 7.48 76.07
C PHE A 2 -46.09 7.80 75.06
N THR A 3 -45.43 8.88 75.16
CA THR A 3 -44.28 9.36 76.07
C THR A 3 -43.16 8.34 76.28
N ARG A 4 -41.89 8.73 75.85
CA ARG A 4 -40.59 8.78 76.60
C ARG A 4 -39.47 8.99 75.52
N TRP A 5 -38.79 10.07 75.56
CA TRP A 5 -37.68 10.69 76.28
C TRP A 5 -36.52 9.76 76.60
N LEU A 6 -35.34 10.19 76.16
CA LEU A 6 -33.97 10.26 76.70
C LEU A 6 -32.97 9.97 75.54
N GLY A 7 -31.92 10.62 75.32
CA GLY A 7 -31.13 11.57 76.06
C GLY A 7 -29.86 11.78 75.28
N GLY A 8 -29.36 13.02 75.24
CA GLY A 8 -28.22 13.41 74.42
C GLY A 8 -26.89 12.99 75.00
N VAL A 9 -25.91 12.90 74.11
CA VAL A 9 -24.49 13.12 74.44
C VAL A 9 -23.90 13.97 73.30
N PHE A 10 -23.57 15.23 73.69
CA PHE A 10 -22.73 16.12 72.89
C PHE A 10 -21.28 15.73 73.10
N VAL A 11 -20.60 15.25 72.07
CA VAL A 11 -19.14 15.20 72.09
C VAL A 11 -18.65 16.32 71.14
N GLY A 12 -18.13 17.35 71.70
CA GLY A 12 -17.49 18.45 71.00
C GLY A 12 -16.16 17.98 70.38
N LEU A 13 -16.07 18.02 69.08
CA LEU A 13 -14.81 17.88 68.36
C LEU A 13 -14.27 19.27 68.05
N VAL A 14 -13.16 19.58 68.68
CA VAL A 14 -12.34 20.78 68.45
C VAL A 14 -11.68 20.63 67.10
N PHE A 15 -12.05 21.45 66.16
CA PHE A 15 -11.33 21.54 64.85
C PHE A 15 -10.10 22.45 65.05
N SER A 16 -8.94 21.84 65.05
CA SER A 16 -7.66 22.51 64.92
C SER A 16 -7.45 22.91 63.43
N SER A 17 -7.51 24.21 63.17
CA SER A 17 -7.21 24.76 61.85
C SER A 17 -5.70 24.81 61.63
N HIS A 18 -5.17 23.83 60.87
CA HIS A 18 -3.84 23.91 60.29
C HIS A 18 -3.95 24.43 58.86
N PRO A 19 -3.18 25.44 58.44
CA PRO A 19 -3.18 25.87 57.04
C PRO A 19 -2.47 24.80 56.18
N ILE A 20 -3.20 24.22 55.23
CA ILE A 20 -2.63 23.35 54.23
C ILE A 20 -1.80 24.23 53.27
N ARG A 21 -0.47 24.07 53.32
CA ARG A 21 0.40 24.59 52.27
C ARG A 21 0.08 23.89 50.96
N ILE A 22 -0.42 24.64 49.99
CA ILE A 22 -0.56 24.20 48.63
C ILE A 22 0.87 24.00 48.09
N ALA A 23 1.27 22.75 47.92
CA ALA A 23 2.51 22.42 47.27
C ALA A 23 2.41 22.86 45.79
N ASP A 24 3.43 23.56 45.30
CA ASP A 24 3.58 23.98 43.91
C ASP A 24 3.35 22.80 42.99
N ARG A 25 2.34 22.95 42.12
CA ARG A 25 2.20 22.06 40.98
C ARG A 25 3.37 22.32 40.04
N PRO A 26 4.12 21.29 39.61
CA PRO A 26 5.06 21.48 38.54
C PRO A 26 4.27 21.93 37.29
N GLN A 27 4.61 23.09 36.76
CA GLN A 27 4.17 23.50 35.43
C GLN A 27 4.73 22.49 34.43
N LEU A 28 3.87 21.59 33.95
CA LEU A 28 4.15 20.83 32.72
C LEU A 28 4.20 21.86 31.59
N SER A 29 5.41 22.22 31.18
CA SER A 29 5.63 22.88 29.91
C SER A 29 5.15 21.93 28.85
N ILE A 30 3.99 22.19 28.26
CA ILE A 30 3.55 21.58 27.01
C ILE A 30 4.53 22.13 25.97
N GLN A 31 5.58 21.39 25.70
CA GLN A 31 6.32 21.59 24.46
C GLN A 31 5.33 21.25 23.36
N SER A 32 5.01 22.24 22.53
CA SER A 32 4.32 22.04 21.28
C SER A 32 5.17 21.08 20.44
N VAL A 33 4.78 19.81 20.44
CA VAL A 33 5.29 18.86 19.46
C VAL A 33 4.70 19.32 18.14
N GLU A 34 5.51 19.94 17.29
CA GLU A 34 5.17 20.11 15.88
C GLU A 34 4.76 18.74 15.34
N PRO A 35 3.61 18.63 14.67
CA PRO A 35 3.23 17.39 14.02
C PRO A 35 4.29 17.08 12.97
N GLN A 36 5.17 16.14 13.28
CA GLN A 36 6.06 15.57 12.28
C GLN A 36 5.18 14.76 11.34
N THR A 37 5.01 15.24 10.12
CA THR A 37 4.47 14.45 9.02
C THR A 37 5.28 13.16 8.97
N PRO A 38 4.66 11.96 9.05
CA PRO A 38 5.39 10.71 8.90
C PRO A 38 5.90 10.63 7.47
N HIS A 39 7.17 11.00 7.28
CA HIS A 39 7.86 10.78 6.01
C HIS A 39 8.42 9.37 6.02
N LEU A 40 8.27 8.65 4.92
CA LEU A 40 8.99 7.40 4.70
C LEU A 40 10.48 7.69 4.90
N ILE A 41 11.07 7.01 5.87
CA ILE A 41 12.52 7.12 6.10
C ILE A 41 13.19 6.23 5.05
N PRO A 42 14.00 6.77 4.14
CA PRO A 42 14.76 5.94 3.22
C PRO A 42 15.60 4.95 4.03
N ARG A 43 15.71 3.71 3.56
CA ARG A 43 16.58 2.70 4.19
C ARG A 43 17.93 3.31 4.52
N SER A 44 18.44 3.01 5.71
CA SER A 44 19.75 3.50 6.08
C SER A 44 20.82 2.93 5.13
N ARG A 45 21.90 3.67 4.92
CA ARG A 45 23.03 3.20 4.11
C ARG A 45 23.56 1.85 4.59
N GLU A 46 23.53 1.60 5.91
CA GLU A 46 23.94 0.33 6.53
C GLU A 46 22.98 -0.83 6.23
N GLU A 47 21.68 -0.55 6.04
CA GLU A 47 20.70 -1.55 5.60
C GLU A 47 20.85 -1.89 4.13
N ARG A 48 21.23 -0.90 3.30
CA ARG A 48 21.59 -1.10 1.89
C ARG A 48 22.91 -1.87 1.73
N GLU A 49 23.91 -1.58 2.57
CA GLU A 49 25.20 -2.29 2.56
C GLU A 49 25.09 -3.75 3.04
N ARG A 50 24.04 -4.11 3.81
CA ARG A 50 23.76 -5.50 4.20
C ARG A 50 23.20 -6.35 3.05
N HIS A 51 22.72 -5.73 1.98
CA HIS A 51 22.23 -6.40 0.78
C HIS A 51 22.93 -5.88 -0.49
N PRO A 52 24.23 -6.13 -0.65
CA PRO A 52 24.97 -5.69 -1.85
C PRO A 52 24.66 -6.58 -3.06
N GLN A 53 23.41 -7.07 -3.19
CA GLN A 53 23.06 -7.98 -4.27
C GLN A 53 22.53 -7.20 -5.48
N ASN A 54 23.44 -6.98 -6.43
CA ASN A 54 23.15 -6.79 -7.86
C ASN A 54 22.01 -5.81 -8.22
N LEU A 55 22.05 -4.60 -7.71
CA LEU A 55 21.28 -3.49 -8.30
C LEU A 55 21.69 -3.21 -9.77
N GLN A 56 22.73 -3.85 -10.25
CA GLN A 56 23.16 -3.81 -11.64
C GLN A 56 22.40 -4.82 -12.54
N ARG A 57 21.69 -5.82 -11.96
CA ARG A 57 20.92 -6.80 -12.72
C ARG A 57 19.45 -6.75 -12.35
N LEU A 58 18.65 -6.33 -13.30
CA LEU A 58 17.21 -6.21 -13.14
C LEU A 58 16.50 -7.44 -13.69
N PHE A 59 15.53 -7.95 -12.93
CA PHE A 59 14.67 -9.07 -13.35
C PHE A 59 13.29 -8.57 -13.73
N LEU A 60 12.78 -9.04 -14.86
CA LEU A 60 11.49 -8.68 -15.40
C LEU A 60 10.61 -9.93 -15.52
N SER A 61 9.50 -9.96 -14.81
CA SER A 61 8.43 -10.91 -15.06
C SER A 61 7.57 -10.40 -16.23
N VAL A 62 7.56 -11.13 -17.33
CA VAL A 62 6.91 -10.73 -18.57
C VAL A 62 5.75 -11.66 -18.87
N GLN A 63 4.52 -11.15 -18.79
CA GLN A 63 3.32 -11.85 -19.28
C GLN A 63 3.14 -11.55 -20.76
N VAL A 64 2.94 -12.60 -21.53
CA VAL A 64 2.60 -12.48 -22.95
C VAL A 64 1.32 -13.23 -23.19
N SER A 65 0.33 -12.57 -23.77
CA SER A 65 -0.97 -13.15 -24.08
C SER A 65 -1.42 -12.77 -25.49
N ASP A 66 -2.31 -13.57 -26.04
CA ASP A 66 -3.02 -13.22 -27.28
C ASP A 66 -4.14 -12.21 -27.00
N ARG A 67 -4.88 -11.83 -28.03
CA ARG A 67 -6.01 -10.88 -27.91
C ARG A 67 -7.18 -11.41 -27.09
N SER A 68 -7.27 -12.71 -26.84
CA SER A 68 -8.27 -13.32 -25.97
C SER A 68 -7.85 -13.32 -24.52
N GLY A 69 -6.59 -12.96 -24.22
CA GLY A 69 -5.99 -13.02 -22.89
C GLY A 69 -5.38 -14.38 -22.55
N THR A 70 -5.31 -15.30 -23.53
CA THR A 70 -4.69 -16.61 -23.34
C THR A 70 -3.16 -16.46 -23.33
N PRO A 71 -2.45 -17.03 -22.32
CA PRO A 71 -1.00 -16.97 -22.28
C PRO A 71 -0.35 -17.55 -23.52
N ALA A 72 0.61 -16.86 -24.10
CA ALA A 72 1.37 -17.31 -25.25
C ALA A 72 2.56 -18.15 -24.79
N ALA A 73 2.54 -19.44 -25.08
CA ALA A 73 3.61 -20.36 -24.75
C ALA A 73 4.63 -20.51 -25.91
N GLY A 74 5.82 -21.05 -25.58
CA GLY A 74 6.82 -21.47 -26.58
C GLY A 74 7.62 -20.33 -27.22
N LEU A 75 7.59 -19.12 -26.66
CA LEU A 75 8.47 -18.04 -27.07
C LEU A 75 9.92 -18.32 -26.64
N LYS A 76 10.86 -17.85 -27.45
CA LYS A 76 12.30 -17.98 -27.22
C LYS A 76 12.90 -16.62 -26.87
N GLN A 77 14.07 -16.60 -26.28
CA GLN A 77 14.80 -15.35 -25.96
C GLN A 77 14.90 -14.41 -27.19
N SER A 78 15.12 -14.97 -28.39
CA SER A 78 15.21 -14.20 -29.62
C SER A 78 13.91 -13.49 -30.04
N ASP A 79 12.78 -13.89 -29.47
CA ASP A 79 11.49 -13.25 -29.74
C ASP A 79 11.29 -11.97 -28.93
N PHE A 80 12.18 -11.68 -27.94
CA PHE A 80 12.07 -10.55 -27.02
C PHE A 80 13.10 -9.48 -27.28
N VAL A 81 12.71 -8.23 -27.13
CA VAL A 81 13.58 -7.05 -27.11
C VAL A 81 13.28 -6.24 -25.86
N ILE A 82 14.29 -6.02 -25.02
CA ILE A 82 14.20 -5.10 -23.87
C ILE A 82 14.67 -3.73 -24.31
N LEU A 83 13.91 -2.70 -24.02
CA LEU A 83 14.27 -1.30 -24.22
C LEU A 83 14.32 -0.60 -22.87
N GLU A 84 15.43 0.05 -22.56
CA GLU A 84 15.60 0.98 -21.45
C GLU A 84 15.80 2.35 -22.04
N ASP A 85 14.95 3.31 -21.68
CA ASP A 85 14.93 4.66 -22.25
C ASP A 85 14.95 4.67 -23.79
N ARG A 86 14.19 3.76 -24.40
CA ARG A 86 14.12 3.47 -25.85
C ARG A 86 15.40 2.87 -26.47
N SER A 87 16.43 2.60 -25.67
CA SER A 87 17.68 1.99 -26.13
C SER A 87 17.64 0.47 -25.88
N PRO A 88 18.01 -0.36 -26.88
CA PRO A 88 18.03 -1.82 -26.73
C PRO A 88 19.02 -2.27 -25.66
N ARG A 89 18.62 -3.24 -24.83
CA ARG A 89 19.47 -3.90 -23.84
C ARG A 89 19.62 -5.38 -24.16
N ALA A 90 20.81 -5.88 -23.90
CA ALA A 90 21.08 -7.31 -24.05
C ALA A 90 20.38 -8.10 -22.94
N ILE A 91 19.66 -9.15 -23.31
CA ILE A 91 19.05 -10.08 -22.35
C ILE A 91 20.18 -10.94 -21.76
N ALA A 92 20.40 -10.82 -20.45
CA ALA A 92 21.43 -11.54 -19.72
C ALA A 92 20.99 -12.95 -19.33
N SER A 93 19.70 -13.13 -18.99
CA SER A 93 19.09 -14.44 -18.76
C SER A 93 17.67 -14.50 -19.29
N PHE A 94 17.22 -15.69 -19.63
CA PHE A 94 15.88 -15.99 -20.12
C PHE A 94 15.41 -17.33 -19.57
N GLN A 95 14.23 -17.33 -18.97
CA GLN A 95 13.58 -18.54 -18.49
C GLN A 95 12.10 -18.48 -18.85
N SER A 96 11.55 -19.56 -19.42
CA SER A 96 10.12 -19.74 -19.60
C SER A 96 9.59 -20.49 -18.38
N ILE A 97 8.66 -19.85 -17.65
CA ILE A 97 7.99 -20.46 -16.51
C ILE A 97 6.63 -20.93 -17.00
N PRO A 98 6.46 -22.25 -17.23
CA PRO A 98 5.19 -22.79 -17.68
C PRO A 98 4.17 -22.80 -16.54
N ASP A 99 2.91 -22.93 -16.91
CA ASP A 99 1.83 -23.16 -15.96
C ASP A 99 2.15 -24.39 -15.06
N HIS A 100 1.90 -24.25 -13.76
CA HIS A 100 2.17 -25.29 -12.75
C HIS A 100 3.65 -25.73 -12.60
N SER A 101 4.60 -24.80 -12.71
CA SER A 101 5.98 -25.10 -12.33
C SER A 101 6.07 -25.37 -10.83
N GLU A 102 6.45 -26.62 -10.47
CA GLU A 102 6.64 -27.02 -9.07
C GLU A 102 7.95 -26.46 -8.48
N ASP A 103 8.91 -26.14 -9.34
CA ASP A 103 10.26 -25.74 -8.90
C ASP A 103 10.32 -24.33 -8.33
N GLU A 104 9.45 -23.40 -8.80
CA GLU A 104 9.40 -22.01 -8.30
C GLU A 104 7.97 -21.45 -8.40
N PRO A 105 7.02 -21.86 -7.55
CA PRO A 105 5.68 -21.34 -7.59
C PRO A 105 5.66 -19.87 -7.19
N ALA A 106 4.95 -19.04 -7.96
CA ALA A 106 4.69 -17.67 -7.57
C ALA A 106 3.99 -17.65 -6.20
N ARG A 107 4.36 -16.73 -5.32
CA ARG A 107 3.65 -16.51 -4.05
C ARG A 107 2.54 -15.49 -4.26
N VAL A 108 1.39 -15.73 -3.68
CA VAL A 108 0.25 -14.81 -3.69
C VAL A 108 0.10 -14.18 -2.31
N VAL A 109 -0.03 -12.87 -2.26
CA VAL A 109 -0.31 -12.12 -1.04
C VAL A 109 -1.58 -11.31 -1.29
N ILE A 110 -2.65 -11.59 -0.56
CA ILE A 110 -3.91 -10.84 -0.67
C ILE A 110 -3.97 -9.83 0.47
N VAL A 111 -4.04 -8.54 0.14
CA VAL A 111 -4.13 -7.45 1.11
C VAL A 111 -5.60 -7.15 1.42
N LEU A 112 -5.96 -7.30 2.69
CA LEU A 112 -7.20 -6.79 3.26
C LEU A 112 -6.91 -5.45 3.95
N ASP A 113 -7.33 -4.38 3.32
CA ASP A 113 -7.16 -3.00 3.81
C ASP A 113 -8.35 -2.64 4.71
N THR A 114 -8.10 -2.47 6.01
CA THR A 114 -9.12 -2.11 6.98
C THR A 114 -9.07 -0.64 7.40
N VAL A 115 -8.07 0.08 6.95
CA VAL A 115 -7.83 1.49 7.32
C VAL A 115 -8.61 2.44 6.41
N ASN A 116 -8.60 2.17 5.11
CA ASN A 116 -9.14 3.08 4.12
C ASN A 116 -10.63 2.87 3.83
N TYR A 117 -11.31 1.95 4.54
CA TYR A 117 -12.68 1.56 4.26
C TYR A 117 -13.55 1.49 5.51
N SER A 118 -14.87 1.74 5.33
CA SER A 118 -15.83 1.49 6.38
C SER A 118 -15.93 0.01 6.71
N SER A 119 -16.32 -0.32 7.95
CA SER A 119 -16.47 -1.70 8.44
C SER A 119 -17.38 -2.56 7.54
N GLY A 120 -18.44 -1.99 6.97
CA GLY A 120 -19.31 -2.69 6.03
C GLY A 120 -18.60 -3.07 4.72
N LYS A 121 -17.72 -2.21 4.19
CA LYS A 121 -16.90 -2.53 3.00
C LYS A 121 -15.85 -3.58 3.32
N VAL A 122 -15.15 -3.44 4.44
CA VAL A 122 -14.16 -4.44 4.90
C VAL A 122 -14.82 -5.81 5.05
N ALA A 123 -16.00 -5.89 5.67
CA ALA A 123 -16.74 -7.14 5.80
C ALA A 123 -17.13 -7.75 4.44
N HIS A 124 -17.49 -6.90 3.46
CA HIS A 124 -17.76 -7.36 2.09
C HIS A 124 -16.49 -7.90 1.41
N PHE A 125 -15.36 -7.18 1.49
CA PHE A 125 -14.10 -7.63 0.91
C PHE A 125 -13.63 -8.94 1.55
N ARG A 126 -13.70 -9.03 2.87
CA ARG A 126 -13.40 -10.28 3.60
C ARG A 126 -14.23 -11.45 3.08
N LYS A 127 -15.55 -11.28 2.95
CA LYS A 127 -16.47 -12.31 2.44
C LYS A 127 -16.09 -12.76 1.02
N GLU A 128 -15.69 -11.85 0.16
CA GLU A 128 -15.26 -12.18 -1.21
C GLU A 128 -13.90 -12.90 -1.23
N ILE A 129 -12.97 -12.53 -0.35
CA ILE A 129 -11.70 -13.26 -0.15
C ILE A 129 -12.00 -14.67 0.37
N GLU A 130 -12.88 -14.83 1.37
CA GLU A 130 -13.31 -16.14 1.87
C GLU A 130 -13.94 -17.01 0.77
N LYS A 131 -14.74 -16.40 -0.12
CA LYS A 131 -15.32 -17.11 -1.26
C LYS A 131 -14.23 -17.66 -2.19
N TYR A 132 -13.23 -16.83 -2.55
CA TYR A 132 -12.08 -17.26 -3.35
C TYR A 132 -11.32 -18.42 -2.68
N LEU A 133 -11.02 -18.32 -1.37
CA LEU A 133 -10.26 -19.32 -0.63
C LEU A 133 -10.99 -20.67 -0.51
N LYS A 134 -12.34 -20.67 -0.57
CA LYS A 134 -13.18 -21.88 -0.55
C LYS A 134 -13.44 -22.47 -1.93
N GLU A 135 -13.03 -21.82 -3.00
CA GLU A 135 -13.15 -22.38 -4.34
C GLU A 135 -12.25 -23.64 -4.49
N ARG A 136 -12.62 -24.52 -5.43
CA ARG A 136 -11.85 -25.75 -5.75
C ARG A 136 -11.50 -26.60 -4.52
N ASP A 137 -12.45 -26.80 -3.61
CA ASP A 137 -12.24 -27.56 -2.37
C ASP A 137 -11.09 -27.02 -1.50
N SER A 138 -10.88 -25.70 -1.54
CA SER A 138 -9.82 -24.98 -0.84
C SER A 138 -8.40 -25.31 -1.27
N GLN A 139 -8.19 -26.01 -2.39
CA GLN A 139 -6.87 -26.26 -2.95
C GLN A 139 -6.41 -25.06 -3.78
N LEU A 140 -5.44 -24.33 -3.27
CA LEU A 140 -4.90 -23.12 -3.94
C LEU A 140 -3.79 -23.52 -4.93
N ALA A 141 -3.78 -22.85 -6.07
CA ALA A 141 -2.76 -23.08 -7.10
C ALA A 141 -1.36 -22.63 -6.64
N ASN A 142 -1.29 -21.62 -5.79
CA ASN A 142 -0.06 -21.01 -5.31
C ASN A 142 -0.07 -20.87 -3.79
N PRO A 143 1.09 -20.93 -3.13
CA PRO A 143 1.20 -20.54 -1.72
C PRO A 143 0.65 -19.14 -1.51
N THR A 144 -0.39 -19.00 -0.72
CA THR A 144 -1.15 -17.77 -0.51
C THR A 144 -1.07 -17.32 0.94
N SER A 145 -0.78 -16.06 1.16
CA SER A 145 -0.79 -15.37 2.45
C SER A 145 -1.85 -14.28 2.46
N ILE A 146 -2.33 -13.91 3.66
CA ILE A 146 -3.09 -12.69 3.88
C ILE A 146 -2.15 -11.63 4.47
N ALA A 147 -2.20 -10.43 3.94
CA ALA A 147 -1.65 -9.26 4.59
C ALA A 147 -2.80 -8.39 5.10
N LEU A 148 -2.83 -8.12 6.38
CA LEU A 148 -3.83 -7.26 7.01
C LEU A 148 -3.22 -5.88 7.23
N LEU A 149 -3.78 -4.86 6.59
CA LEU A 149 -3.48 -3.46 6.89
C LEU A 149 -4.45 -2.94 7.94
N SER A 150 -3.93 -2.54 9.09
CA SER A 150 -4.66 -1.97 10.21
C SER A 150 -4.05 -0.63 10.66
N ASP A 151 -4.62 0.01 11.66
CA ASP A 151 -4.08 1.20 12.33
C ASP A 151 -2.76 0.94 13.08
N HIS A 152 -2.40 -0.33 13.26
CA HIS A 152 -1.12 -0.76 13.84
C HIS A 152 -0.07 -1.14 12.79
N GLY A 153 -0.30 -0.80 11.52
CA GLY A 153 0.54 -1.16 10.40
C GLY A 153 0.09 -2.42 9.68
N VAL A 154 1.00 -3.07 8.98
CA VAL A 154 0.73 -4.27 8.21
C VAL A 154 1.17 -5.52 8.98
N GLN A 155 0.35 -6.58 8.91
CA GLN A 155 0.67 -7.90 9.43
C GLN A 155 0.58 -8.92 8.30
N LEU A 156 1.67 -9.64 8.05
CA LEU A 156 1.75 -10.65 7.00
C LEU A 156 1.63 -12.05 7.60
N GLY A 157 0.64 -12.81 7.13
CA GLY A 157 0.44 -14.20 7.49
C GLY A 157 1.37 -15.17 6.76
N ALA A 158 1.43 -16.41 7.25
CA ALA A 158 2.22 -17.45 6.62
C ALA A 158 1.61 -17.91 5.28
N PRO A 159 2.43 -18.38 4.33
CA PRO A 159 1.94 -18.89 3.05
C PRO A 159 1.44 -20.34 3.15
N TYR A 160 0.21 -20.60 2.70
CA TYR A 160 -0.37 -21.93 2.62
C TYR A 160 -0.97 -22.21 1.23
N GLN A 161 -0.96 -23.48 0.81
CA GLN A 161 -1.71 -23.94 -0.36
C GLN A 161 -3.09 -24.53 0.01
N ASP A 162 -3.38 -24.66 1.30
CA ASP A 162 -4.71 -24.99 1.81
C ASP A 162 -5.46 -23.70 2.18
N GLY A 163 -6.50 -23.40 1.44
CA GLY A 163 -7.36 -22.23 1.66
C GLY A 163 -8.04 -22.20 3.04
N ASN A 164 -8.26 -23.37 3.67
CA ASN A 164 -8.80 -23.42 5.02
C ASN A 164 -7.80 -22.92 6.07
N LEU A 165 -6.49 -23.17 5.85
CA LEU A 165 -5.44 -22.63 6.72
C LEU A 165 -5.30 -21.12 6.54
N VAL A 166 -5.38 -20.63 5.28
CA VAL A 166 -5.39 -19.18 5.01
C VAL A 166 -6.62 -18.52 5.64
N LEU A 167 -7.79 -19.15 5.58
CA LEU A 167 -9.02 -18.67 6.24
C LEU A 167 -8.87 -18.56 7.75
N LYS A 168 -8.32 -19.59 8.37
CA LYS A 168 -8.08 -19.60 9.82
C LYS A 168 -7.17 -18.43 10.21
N GLU A 169 -6.12 -18.19 9.45
CA GLU A 169 -5.21 -17.07 9.68
C GLU A 169 -5.90 -15.71 9.45
N LEU A 170 -6.71 -15.59 8.41
CA LEU A 170 -7.54 -14.41 8.18
C LEU A 170 -8.47 -14.13 9.38
N ASP A 171 -9.06 -15.18 9.98
CA ASP A 171 -9.92 -15.06 11.16
C ASP A 171 -9.11 -14.60 12.39
N GLU A 172 -7.91 -15.12 12.58
CA GLU A 172 -7.03 -14.76 13.68
C GLU A 172 -6.54 -13.31 13.56
N LEU A 173 -6.10 -12.90 12.37
CA LEU A 173 -5.66 -11.52 12.08
C LEU A 173 -6.82 -10.52 12.19
N ALA A 174 -7.99 -10.90 11.66
CA ALA A 174 -9.16 -10.02 11.58
C ALA A 174 -10.02 -9.99 12.86
N GLY A 175 -9.66 -10.77 13.89
CA GLY A 175 -10.46 -10.89 15.12
C GLY A 175 -10.62 -9.60 15.94
N ASN A 176 -9.75 -8.60 15.75
CA ASN A 176 -9.71 -7.35 16.50
C ASN A 176 -9.72 -6.11 15.58
N LEU A 177 -10.46 -6.16 14.48
CA LEU A 177 -10.47 -5.05 13.51
C LEU A 177 -11.11 -3.79 14.08
N HIS A 178 -10.31 -2.74 14.20
CA HIS A 178 -10.79 -1.37 14.29
C HIS A 178 -10.66 -0.73 12.91
N THR A 179 -11.78 -0.29 12.34
CA THR A 179 -11.80 0.48 11.10
C THR A 179 -11.89 1.96 11.48
N VAL A 180 -10.86 2.72 11.14
CA VAL A 180 -10.89 4.19 11.33
C VAL A 180 -11.31 4.80 10.00
N THR A 181 -12.48 5.44 9.96
CA THR A 181 -12.85 6.25 8.80
C THR A 181 -12.74 7.73 9.14
N CYS A 182 -12.18 8.52 8.25
CA CYS A 182 -12.13 9.98 8.43
C CYS A 182 -13.52 10.62 8.50
N ALA A 183 -14.57 9.92 8.08
CA ALA A 183 -15.95 10.33 8.23
C ALA A 183 -16.43 10.25 9.69
N ASP A 184 -15.91 9.29 10.46
CA ASP A 184 -16.32 9.05 11.85
C ASP A 184 -15.56 9.95 12.84
N THR A 185 -14.40 10.47 12.44
CA THR A 185 -13.51 11.28 13.29
C THR A 185 -13.83 12.77 13.29
N VAL A 186 -14.65 13.26 12.36
CA VAL A 186 -14.99 14.69 12.29
C VAL A 186 -16.50 14.89 12.52
N PRO A 187 -16.93 15.33 13.72
CA PRO A 187 -18.26 15.88 13.84
C PRO A 187 -18.39 17.07 12.88
N ALA A 188 -19.34 17.00 11.96
CA ALA A 188 -19.70 18.11 11.05
C ALA A 188 -20.08 19.42 11.81
N LEU A 189 -19.97 19.42 13.12
CA LEU A 189 -20.41 20.45 14.06
C LEU A 189 -19.46 21.60 14.29
N ILE A 190 -18.15 21.46 14.00
CA ILE A 190 -17.18 22.49 14.41
C ILE A 190 -17.19 23.71 13.46
N CYS A 191 -17.54 23.53 12.20
CA CYS A 191 -17.63 24.64 11.23
C CYS A 191 -19.03 25.26 11.09
N SER A 192 -20.04 24.77 11.78
CA SER A 192 -21.41 25.30 11.77
C SER A 192 -21.79 26.11 13.01
N MET A 193 -20.83 26.44 13.89
CA MET A 193 -21.08 27.35 15.00
C MET A 193 -21.39 28.76 14.48
N PRO A 194 -22.46 29.41 14.98
CA PRO A 194 -22.77 30.78 14.63
C PRO A 194 -21.58 31.69 14.95
N ARG A 195 -21.29 32.64 14.05
CA ARG A 195 -20.29 33.68 14.27
C ARG A 195 -20.57 34.40 15.58
N SER A 196 -19.54 34.60 16.38
CA SER A 196 -19.63 35.42 17.57
C SER A 196 -20.15 36.82 17.23
N PRO A 197 -20.91 37.49 18.11
CA PRO A 197 -21.48 38.82 17.86
C PRO A 197 -20.46 39.90 17.54
N ASP A 198 -19.19 39.69 17.85
CA ASP A 198 -18.05 40.56 17.58
C ASP A 198 -17.40 40.37 16.19
N GLY A 199 -17.95 39.42 15.39
CA GLY A 199 -17.42 39.11 14.06
C GLY A 199 -16.15 38.24 14.09
N SER A 200 -15.63 37.87 15.24
CA SER A 200 -14.54 36.90 15.36
C SER A 200 -15.13 35.51 15.14
N SER A 201 -14.80 34.89 14.04
CA SER A 201 -14.94 33.43 13.92
C SER A 201 -13.79 32.82 14.72
N PRO A 202 -14.04 31.81 15.57
CA PRO A 202 -12.94 30.99 16.03
C PRO A 202 -12.20 30.52 14.77
N PRO A 203 -10.85 30.52 14.75
CA PRO A 203 -10.15 29.98 13.62
C PRO A 203 -10.70 28.57 13.42
N CYS A 204 -11.50 28.37 12.38
CA CYS A 204 -11.77 27.06 11.87
C CYS A 204 -10.39 26.55 11.45
N ASP A 205 -9.80 25.75 12.32
CA ASP A 205 -8.57 25.07 11.97
C ASP A 205 -8.82 24.35 10.63
N PRO A 206 -8.00 24.62 9.62
CA PRO A 206 -8.31 24.15 8.28
C PRO A 206 -8.21 22.65 8.24
N ASN A 207 -9.30 21.98 8.68
CA ASN A 207 -9.61 20.70 8.17
C ASN A 207 -9.03 19.47 8.91
N PRO A 208 -9.56 19.11 10.08
CA PRO A 208 -9.25 17.81 10.70
C PRO A 208 -9.50 16.62 9.75
N ARG A 209 -10.34 16.81 8.71
CA ARG A 209 -10.53 15.82 7.63
C ARG A 209 -9.29 15.70 6.73
N LEU A 210 -8.60 16.80 6.43
CA LEU A 210 -7.35 16.75 5.63
C LEU A 210 -6.22 16.08 6.42
N GLU A 211 -6.09 16.38 7.70
CA GLU A 211 -5.11 15.71 8.56
C GLU A 211 -5.39 14.21 8.65
N CYS A 212 -6.65 13.82 8.78
CA CYS A 212 -7.04 12.42 8.78
C CYS A 212 -6.73 11.74 7.43
N LEU A 213 -7.04 12.38 6.30
CA LEU A 213 -6.73 11.86 4.98
C LEU A 213 -5.22 11.76 4.74
N ASP A 214 -4.45 12.74 5.22
CA ASP A 214 -2.99 12.72 5.16
C ASP A 214 -2.40 11.57 5.98
N HIS A 215 -2.94 11.37 7.17
CA HIS A 215 -2.55 10.23 8.00
C HIS A 215 -2.86 8.88 7.33
N LEU A 216 -4.04 8.72 6.72
CA LEU A 216 -4.40 7.50 5.99
C LEU A 216 -3.49 7.27 4.79
N PHE A 217 -3.17 8.33 4.03
CA PHE A 217 -2.25 8.27 2.91
C PHE A 217 -0.86 7.83 3.39
N SER A 218 -0.27 8.55 4.33
CA SER A 218 1.08 8.29 4.84
C SER A 218 1.20 6.90 5.46
N SER A 219 0.20 6.48 6.26
CA SER A 219 0.17 5.14 6.87
C SER A 219 0.09 4.04 5.80
N SER A 220 -0.68 4.24 4.74
CA SER A 220 -0.82 3.25 3.66
C SER A 220 0.45 3.14 2.82
N VAL A 221 1.11 4.27 2.52
CA VAL A 221 2.38 4.29 1.79
C VAL A 221 3.50 3.66 2.63
N THR A 222 3.53 3.92 3.93
CA THR A 222 4.45 3.24 4.86
C THR A 222 4.19 1.74 4.87
N ALA A 223 2.93 1.32 5.00
CA ALA A 223 2.56 -0.08 5.09
C ALA A 223 2.92 -0.89 3.83
N ILE A 224 2.76 -0.32 2.62
CA ILE A 224 3.17 -1.02 1.39
C ILE A 224 4.70 -1.18 1.32
N ASN A 225 5.45 -0.21 1.83
CA ASN A 225 6.89 -0.29 1.91
C ASN A 225 7.34 -1.35 2.95
N ASP A 226 6.77 -1.32 4.15
CA ASP A 226 7.05 -2.32 5.20
C ASP A 226 6.71 -3.74 4.72
N LEU A 227 5.58 -3.89 4.00
CA LEU A 227 5.19 -5.16 3.42
C LEU A 227 6.21 -5.64 2.37
N ALA A 228 6.69 -4.77 1.49
CA ALA A 228 7.71 -5.11 0.51
C ALA A 228 9.02 -5.54 1.20
N ASP A 229 9.43 -4.83 2.26
CA ASP A 229 10.61 -5.17 3.05
C ASP A 229 10.48 -6.52 3.75
N GLU A 230 9.30 -6.82 4.31
CA GLU A 230 9.03 -8.12 4.92
C GLU A 230 9.05 -9.25 3.89
N LEU A 231 8.54 -8.99 2.70
CA LEU A 231 8.57 -9.94 1.59
C LEU A 231 10.01 -10.22 1.12
N VAL A 232 10.89 -9.22 1.05
CA VAL A 232 12.33 -9.40 0.78
C VAL A 232 12.97 -10.24 1.87
N ASN A 233 12.77 -9.89 3.14
CA ASN A 233 13.39 -10.58 4.27
C ASN A 233 12.93 -12.05 4.38
N ASN A 234 11.69 -12.35 4.01
CA ASN A 234 11.16 -13.70 4.00
C ASN A 234 11.54 -14.49 2.73
N SER A 235 11.88 -13.84 1.62
CA SER A 235 12.30 -14.51 0.38
C SER A 235 13.69 -15.15 0.48
N HIS A 236 14.56 -14.63 1.35
CA HIS A 236 15.89 -15.22 1.60
C HIS A 236 15.84 -16.61 2.24
N LYS A 237 14.66 -17.03 2.74
CA LYS A 237 14.44 -18.39 3.31
C LYS A 237 13.93 -19.40 2.28
N VAL A 238 13.51 -18.95 1.12
CA VAL A 238 12.99 -19.75 0.02
C VAL A 238 13.75 -19.32 -1.24
N THR A 239 14.26 -20.25 -2.01
CA THR A 239 15.07 -20.03 -3.22
C THR A 239 14.74 -18.77 -4.02
N ASN A 240 15.72 -18.00 -4.31
CA ASN A 240 15.94 -16.58 -4.54
C ASN A 240 15.29 -15.92 -5.77
N THR A 241 14.29 -16.50 -6.47
CA THR A 241 13.76 -15.96 -7.74
C THR A 241 12.21 -15.93 -7.81
N GLY A 242 11.53 -16.32 -6.75
CA GLY A 242 10.08 -16.45 -6.75
C GLY A 242 9.36 -15.11 -6.93
N ARG A 243 8.57 -15.01 -8.01
CA ARG A 243 7.66 -13.88 -8.26
C ARG A 243 6.61 -13.78 -7.14
N ILE A 244 6.36 -12.57 -6.67
CA ILE A 244 5.29 -12.27 -5.71
C ILE A 244 4.18 -11.52 -6.42
N ILE A 245 2.95 -12.03 -6.29
CA ILE A 245 1.73 -11.37 -6.74
C ILE A 245 1.07 -10.77 -5.52
N LEU A 246 1.09 -9.45 -5.44
CA LEU A 246 0.44 -8.69 -4.38
C LEU A 246 -0.93 -8.23 -4.88
N ILE A 247 -2.00 -8.79 -4.35
CA ILE A 247 -3.37 -8.47 -4.74
C ILE A 247 -3.99 -7.56 -3.70
N TRP A 248 -4.16 -6.28 -4.02
CA TRP A 248 -4.82 -5.31 -3.15
C TRP A 248 -6.30 -5.22 -3.48
N VAL A 249 -7.16 -5.50 -2.49
CA VAL A 249 -8.60 -5.45 -2.67
C VAL A 249 -9.13 -4.07 -2.29
N GLY A 250 -9.55 -3.29 -3.29
CA GLY A 250 -10.09 -1.94 -3.12
C GLY A 250 -9.36 -0.87 -3.92
N ASN A 251 -9.72 0.40 -3.70
CA ASN A 251 -9.17 1.55 -4.43
C ASN A 251 -7.77 1.99 -3.93
N GLY A 252 -7.30 1.41 -2.83
CA GLY A 252 -6.15 1.91 -2.09
C GLY A 252 -6.53 3.08 -1.18
N TRP A 253 -5.60 3.94 -0.93
CA TRP A 253 -5.67 5.08 -0.02
C TRP A 253 -6.20 6.35 -0.68
N PRO A 254 -6.67 7.34 0.12
CA PRO A 254 -7.14 8.61 -0.42
C PRO A 254 -5.98 9.40 -1.03
N LEU A 255 -6.18 9.88 -2.24
CA LEU A 255 -5.26 10.83 -2.86
C LEU A 255 -5.63 12.23 -2.38
N LEU A 256 -4.67 12.89 -1.73
CA LEU A 256 -4.85 14.18 -1.08
C LEU A 256 -5.11 15.31 -2.09
N ASN A 257 -6.34 15.44 -2.58
CA ASN A 257 -6.63 16.55 -3.49
C ASN A 257 -8.09 17.00 -3.55
N GLU A 258 -8.86 16.85 -2.48
CA GLU A 258 -10.27 17.25 -2.55
C GLU A 258 -10.50 18.76 -2.57
N ARG A 259 -9.52 19.62 -2.27
CA ARG A 259 -9.67 21.09 -2.39
C ARG A 259 -8.33 21.82 -2.55
N GLY A 260 -7.56 21.52 -3.58
CA GLY A 260 -6.42 22.37 -3.93
C GLY A 260 -5.17 22.14 -3.08
N TYR A 261 -5.05 21.00 -2.43
CA TYR A 261 -3.79 20.50 -1.97
C TYR A 261 -3.08 19.77 -3.13
N THR A 262 -2.86 20.49 -4.21
CA THR A 262 -1.60 20.29 -4.91
C THR A 262 -0.61 21.03 -4.04
N PRO A 263 0.25 20.34 -3.32
CA PRO A 263 1.36 21.06 -2.75
C PRO A 263 2.17 21.58 -3.92
N ASP A 264 1.93 22.82 -4.26
CA ASP A 264 2.70 23.54 -5.27
C ASP A 264 4.05 23.96 -4.67
N THR A 265 4.31 23.50 -3.43
CA THR A 265 5.58 23.75 -2.79
C THR A 265 6.60 22.73 -3.29
N ARG A 266 7.82 23.17 -3.44
CA ARG A 266 8.95 22.34 -3.84
C ARG A 266 9.14 21.17 -2.87
N GLU A 267 9.05 21.44 -1.58
CA GLU A 267 9.24 20.44 -0.50
C GLU A 267 8.24 19.29 -0.60
N ALA A 268 6.99 19.61 -0.96
CA ALA A 268 5.96 18.59 -1.11
C ALA A 268 6.17 17.71 -2.35
N LYS A 269 6.59 18.31 -3.47
CA LYS A 269 6.95 17.57 -4.69
C LYS A 269 8.15 16.64 -4.44
N GLU A 270 9.18 17.15 -3.76
CA GLU A 270 10.33 16.36 -3.33
C GLU A 270 9.93 15.20 -2.40
N SER A 271 8.97 15.43 -1.48
CA SER A 271 8.46 14.37 -0.61
C SER A 271 7.72 13.29 -1.40
N PHE A 272 6.76 13.66 -2.26
CA PHE A 272 6.05 12.69 -3.09
C PHE A 272 6.96 11.90 -4.03
N PHE A 273 7.97 12.56 -4.60
CA PHE A 273 8.93 11.87 -5.44
C PHE A 273 9.77 10.88 -4.65
N ARG A 274 10.23 11.25 -3.47
CA ARG A 274 10.97 10.36 -2.56
C ARG A 274 10.15 9.14 -2.18
N ASP A 275 8.88 9.35 -1.78
CA ASP A 275 7.98 8.27 -1.41
C ASP A 275 7.73 7.32 -2.58
N LEU A 276 7.54 7.87 -3.79
CA LEU A 276 7.38 7.11 -5.02
C LEU A 276 8.62 6.25 -5.33
N VAL A 277 9.80 6.86 -5.27
CA VAL A 277 11.09 6.15 -5.47
C VAL A 277 11.21 5.01 -4.46
N THR A 278 10.97 5.30 -3.17
CA THR A 278 11.09 4.32 -2.09
C THR A 278 10.15 3.12 -2.32
N VAL A 279 8.86 3.36 -2.54
CA VAL A 279 7.88 2.29 -2.77
C VAL A 279 8.18 1.52 -4.05
N SER A 280 8.50 2.21 -5.16
CA SER A 280 8.79 1.55 -6.43
C SER A 280 10.05 0.68 -6.35
N SER A 281 11.11 1.16 -5.69
CA SER A 281 12.34 0.41 -5.46
C SER A 281 12.09 -0.81 -4.58
N ALA A 282 11.34 -0.66 -3.48
CA ALA A 282 10.99 -1.76 -2.59
C ALA A 282 10.19 -2.86 -3.31
N LEU A 283 9.17 -2.49 -4.10
CA LEU A 283 8.41 -3.44 -4.93
C LEU A 283 9.28 -4.11 -6.02
N THR A 284 10.28 -3.40 -6.52
CA THR A 284 11.20 -3.94 -7.53
C THR A 284 12.13 -4.97 -6.90
N GLU A 285 12.73 -4.64 -5.77
CA GLU A 285 13.65 -5.50 -5.02
C GLU A 285 12.94 -6.78 -4.52
N ALA A 286 11.69 -6.64 -4.09
CA ALA A 286 10.86 -7.77 -3.66
C ALA A 286 10.30 -8.62 -4.83
N HIS A 287 10.60 -8.30 -6.07
CA HIS A 287 10.03 -8.94 -7.27
C HIS A 287 8.49 -8.97 -7.28
N VAL A 288 7.87 -7.92 -6.74
CA VAL A 288 6.42 -7.80 -6.62
C VAL A 288 5.81 -7.31 -7.93
N THR A 289 4.77 -8.02 -8.37
CA THR A 289 3.75 -7.53 -9.30
C THR A 289 2.52 -7.19 -8.48
N LEU A 290 2.07 -5.93 -8.52
CA LEU A 290 0.94 -5.45 -7.75
C LEU A 290 -0.32 -5.43 -8.61
N ASP A 291 -1.34 -6.18 -8.22
CA ASP A 291 -2.67 -6.18 -8.84
C ASP A 291 -3.66 -5.41 -7.96
N ALA A 292 -4.48 -4.56 -8.55
CA ALA A 292 -5.54 -3.83 -7.87
C ALA A 292 -6.91 -4.40 -8.28
N VAL A 293 -7.64 -4.97 -7.31
CA VAL A 293 -8.92 -5.66 -7.51
C VAL A 293 -10.06 -4.85 -6.89
N ALA A 294 -11.21 -4.83 -7.53
CA ALA A 294 -12.34 -3.96 -7.17
C ALA A 294 -11.92 -2.47 -7.10
N SER A 295 -10.97 -2.11 -7.93
CA SER A 295 -10.25 -0.85 -7.87
C SER A 295 -10.61 0.04 -9.06
N SER A 296 -11.19 1.20 -8.78
CA SER A 296 -11.43 2.24 -9.78
C SER A 296 -10.62 3.47 -9.43
N VAL A 297 -10.06 4.11 -10.45
CA VAL A 297 -9.35 5.37 -10.25
C VAL A 297 -10.35 6.44 -9.81
N VAL A 298 -10.32 6.79 -8.53
CA VAL A 298 -11.06 7.92 -7.99
C VAL A 298 -10.15 9.13 -8.03
N LEU A 299 -10.19 9.85 -9.15
CA LEU A 299 -9.42 11.09 -9.26
C LEU A 299 -10.15 12.21 -8.51
N PRO A 300 -9.43 12.99 -7.70
CA PRO A 300 -9.94 14.22 -7.12
C PRO A 300 -10.49 15.15 -8.20
N ILE A 301 -11.44 16.00 -7.84
CA ILE A 301 -12.18 16.87 -8.78
C ILE A 301 -11.24 17.72 -9.68
N GLY A 302 -10.09 18.15 -9.15
CA GLY A 302 -9.06 18.89 -9.88
C GLY A 302 -8.26 18.08 -10.90
N LEU A 303 -8.28 16.75 -10.81
CA LEU A 303 -7.50 15.84 -11.64
C LEU A 303 -8.34 15.05 -12.65
N LYS A 304 -9.60 15.40 -12.87
CA LYS A 304 -10.53 14.70 -13.79
C LYS A 304 -10.03 14.59 -15.23
N ASN A 305 -9.04 15.38 -15.62
CA ASN A 305 -8.45 15.36 -16.96
C ASN A 305 -7.23 14.42 -17.07
N ILE A 306 -6.81 13.76 -15.98
CA ILE A 306 -5.74 12.77 -16.06
C ILE A 306 -6.29 11.56 -16.81
N ARG A 307 -5.66 11.26 -17.94
CA ARG A 307 -5.99 10.07 -18.73
C ARG A 307 -5.38 8.83 -18.08
N GLU A 308 -5.98 7.67 -18.31
CA GLU A 308 -5.44 6.39 -17.85
C GLU A 308 -3.97 6.21 -18.26
N SER A 309 -3.59 6.73 -19.45
CA SER A 309 -2.20 6.71 -19.92
C SER A 309 -1.19 7.40 -18.98
N PHE A 310 -1.65 8.28 -18.09
CA PHE A 310 -0.79 8.90 -17.07
C PHE A 310 -0.26 7.87 -16.07
N PHE A 311 -1.08 6.88 -15.70
CA PHE A 311 -0.70 5.87 -14.72
C PHE A 311 0.34 4.86 -15.22
N PHE A 312 0.49 4.74 -16.54
CA PHE A 312 1.53 3.91 -17.14
C PHE A 312 2.90 4.58 -17.21
N GLN A 313 2.91 5.91 -17.08
CA GLN A 313 4.14 6.68 -17.15
C GLN A 313 4.72 6.84 -15.75
N GLY A 314 6.01 6.56 -15.61
CA GLY A 314 6.72 6.90 -14.39
C GLY A 314 6.94 8.40 -14.26
N VAL A 315 7.45 8.81 -13.12
CA VAL A 315 7.72 10.20 -12.78
C VAL A 315 9.23 10.44 -12.87
N PRO A 316 9.70 11.24 -13.82
CA PRO A 316 11.15 11.36 -14.06
C PRO A 316 11.89 12.18 -12.98
N ASP A 317 11.21 13.10 -12.33
CA ASP A 317 11.79 13.98 -11.30
C ASP A 317 10.72 14.55 -10.37
N GLU A 318 11.14 15.25 -9.33
CA GLU A 318 10.27 15.86 -8.32
C GLU A 318 9.30 16.90 -8.89
N ASN A 319 9.64 17.60 -9.99
CA ASN A 319 8.76 18.62 -10.56
C ASN A 319 7.51 18.01 -11.20
N HIS A 320 7.58 16.74 -11.58
CA HIS A 320 6.49 15.96 -12.18
C HIS A 320 5.71 15.12 -11.16
N ALA A 321 6.20 15.03 -9.91
CA ALA A 321 5.56 14.24 -8.87
C ALA A 321 4.28 14.92 -8.35
N ILE A 322 3.20 14.14 -8.29
CA ILE A 322 1.93 14.54 -7.69
C ILE A 322 1.37 13.39 -6.85
N ALA A 323 0.43 13.67 -5.96
CA ALA A 323 -0.18 12.61 -5.13
C ALA A 323 -0.75 11.44 -5.95
N ALA A 324 -1.30 11.72 -7.15
CA ALA A 324 -1.81 10.69 -8.05
C ALA A 324 -0.72 9.75 -8.60
N SER A 325 0.55 10.14 -8.55
CA SER A 325 1.68 9.27 -8.93
C SER A 325 1.85 8.09 -7.98
N LEU A 326 1.39 8.26 -6.73
CA LEU A 326 1.35 7.22 -5.68
C LEU A 326 -0.02 6.52 -5.60
N ALA A 327 -0.90 6.69 -6.59
CA ALA A 327 -2.15 5.94 -6.62
C ALA A 327 -1.87 4.43 -6.73
N LEU A 328 -2.65 3.61 -6.01
CA LEU A 328 -2.56 2.15 -6.09
C LEU A 328 -2.56 1.65 -7.54
N GLN A 329 -3.41 2.26 -8.39
CA GLN A 329 -3.55 1.91 -9.80
C GLN A 329 -2.29 2.26 -10.61
N ALA A 330 -1.62 3.37 -10.29
CA ALA A 330 -0.36 3.74 -10.93
C ALA A 330 0.74 2.73 -10.58
N LEU A 331 0.89 2.39 -9.31
CA LEU A 331 1.84 1.38 -8.85
C LEU A 331 1.55 0.00 -9.45
N ALA A 332 0.26 -0.37 -9.57
CA ALA A 332 -0.15 -1.62 -10.21
C ALA A 332 0.29 -1.66 -11.68
N TYR A 333 -0.04 -0.67 -12.49
CA TYR A 333 0.39 -0.61 -13.89
C TYR A 333 1.91 -0.58 -14.03
N GLN A 334 2.59 0.23 -13.23
CA GLN A 334 4.05 0.38 -13.30
C GLN A 334 4.81 -0.88 -12.88
N SER A 335 4.24 -1.71 -12.00
CA SER A 335 4.81 -3.02 -11.63
C SER A 335 4.51 -4.15 -12.64
N GLY A 336 3.70 -3.88 -13.67
CA GLY A 336 3.25 -4.87 -14.64
C GLY A 336 2.02 -5.67 -14.21
N GLY A 337 1.28 -5.20 -13.22
CA GLY A 337 0.05 -5.82 -12.75
C GLY A 337 -1.21 -5.33 -13.46
N MET A 338 -2.36 -5.74 -12.95
CA MET A 338 -3.68 -5.45 -13.50
C MET A 338 -4.45 -4.50 -12.58
N VAL A 339 -5.33 -3.69 -13.19
CA VAL A 339 -6.35 -2.92 -12.47
C VAL A 339 -7.71 -3.43 -12.90
N LEU A 340 -8.42 -4.10 -11.99
CA LEU A 340 -9.72 -4.71 -12.21
C LEU A 340 -10.78 -3.93 -11.44
N THR A 341 -11.80 -3.42 -12.15
CA THR A 341 -12.69 -2.38 -11.62
C THR A 341 -14.05 -2.89 -11.12
N SER A 342 -14.40 -4.15 -11.38
CA SER A 342 -15.72 -4.68 -11.01
C SER A 342 -15.82 -4.89 -9.49
N THR A 343 -16.86 -4.37 -8.87
CA THR A 343 -17.17 -4.60 -7.44
C THR A 343 -18.16 -5.74 -7.22
N LYS A 344 -18.60 -6.42 -8.29
CA LYS A 344 -19.64 -7.46 -8.21
C LYS A 344 -19.08 -8.88 -8.09
N ASP A 345 -17.84 -9.09 -8.51
CA ASP A 345 -17.21 -10.42 -8.52
C ASP A 345 -15.72 -10.28 -8.17
N ILE A 346 -15.47 -9.98 -6.92
CA ILE A 346 -14.10 -9.79 -6.40
C ILE A 346 -13.36 -11.13 -6.35
N ALA A 347 -14.02 -12.21 -5.93
CA ALA A 347 -13.43 -13.54 -5.91
C ALA A 347 -12.96 -13.98 -7.30
N GLY A 348 -13.78 -13.77 -8.35
CA GLY A 348 -13.38 -14.06 -9.73
C GLY A 348 -12.24 -13.18 -10.23
N GLN A 349 -12.14 -11.91 -9.77
CA GLN A 349 -11.00 -11.06 -10.09
C GLN A 349 -9.72 -11.53 -9.42
N ILE A 350 -9.77 -11.96 -8.16
CA ILE A 350 -8.62 -12.57 -7.46
C ILE A 350 -8.18 -13.82 -8.23
N SER A 351 -9.12 -14.72 -8.57
CA SER A 351 -8.82 -15.92 -9.37
C SER A 351 -8.18 -15.59 -10.71
N ARG A 352 -8.59 -14.48 -11.35
CA ARG A 352 -7.97 -14.01 -12.60
C ARG A 352 -6.54 -13.53 -12.40
N CYS A 353 -6.25 -12.77 -11.35
CA CYS A 353 -4.89 -12.31 -11.01
C CYS A 353 -3.96 -13.51 -10.77
N VAL A 354 -4.44 -14.50 -10.02
CA VAL A 354 -3.69 -15.73 -9.75
C VAL A 354 -3.46 -16.54 -11.04
N ALA A 355 -4.47 -16.71 -11.89
CA ALA A 355 -4.33 -17.43 -13.16
C ALA A 355 -3.32 -16.75 -14.09
N ASP A 356 -3.33 -15.42 -14.15
CA ASP A 356 -2.39 -14.62 -14.96
C ASP A 356 -0.93 -14.79 -14.49
N SER A 357 -0.73 -15.11 -13.22
CA SER A 357 0.60 -15.30 -12.65
C SER A 357 1.24 -16.67 -12.93
N GLN A 358 0.48 -17.62 -13.41
CA GLN A 358 0.91 -19.03 -13.54
C GLN A 358 1.84 -19.28 -14.72
N SER A 359 1.76 -18.47 -15.79
CA SER A 359 2.60 -18.61 -16.97
C SER A 359 3.23 -17.26 -17.34
N TYR A 360 4.55 -17.19 -17.32
CA TYR A 360 5.29 -15.97 -17.65
C TYR A 360 6.72 -16.28 -18.11
N TYR A 361 7.39 -15.25 -18.61
CA TYR A 361 8.81 -15.30 -18.96
C TYR A 361 9.59 -14.45 -17.96
N LEU A 362 10.66 -15.01 -17.41
CA LEU A 362 11.59 -14.29 -16.56
C LEU A 362 12.79 -13.87 -17.40
N LEU A 363 12.94 -12.59 -17.57
CA LEU A 363 14.07 -11.98 -18.28
C LEU A 363 14.95 -11.24 -17.29
N SER A 364 16.25 -11.18 -17.55
CA SER A 364 17.11 -10.22 -16.85
C SER A 364 18.00 -9.47 -17.83
N PHE A 365 18.41 -8.28 -17.40
CA PHE A 365 19.38 -7.45 -18.12
C PHE A 365 20.21 -6.65 -17.10
N ASP A 366 21.39 -6.22 -17.54
CA ASP A 366 22.20 -5.32 -16.73
C ASP A 366 21.76 -3.89 -17.03
N ASN A 367 21.32 -3.16 -15.98
CA ASN A 367 20.81 -1.80 -16.11
C ASN A 367 21.96 -0.79 -16.38
N SER A 368 21.60 0.42 -16.80
CA SER A 368 22.54 1.53 -16.89
C SER A 368 23.04 1.92 -15.50
N PRO A 369 24.35 2.24 -15.35
CA PRO A 369 24.84 2.82 -14.11
C PRO A 369 24.10 4.13 -13.80
N ALA A 370 23.57 4.25 -12.58
CA ALA A 370 22.91 5.47 -12.15
C ALA A 370 23.91 6.61 -11.92
N THR A 371 23.54 7.82 -12.27
CA THR A 371 24.32 9.04 -12.00
C THR A 371 24.00 9.63 -10.63
N HIS A 372 22.80 9.39 -10.12
CA HIS A 372 22.32 9.78 -8.79
C HIS A 372 21.32 8.75 -8.27
N ASP A 373 21.08 8.76 -6.97
CA ASP A 373 20.05 7.92 -6.35
C ASP A 373 18.65 8.35 -6.84
N GLY A 374 17.79 7.36 -7.14
CA GLY A 374 16.45 7.60 -7.63
C GLY A 374 16.39 8.03 -9.10
N GLU A 375 17.42 7.74 -9.90
CA GLU A 375 17.39 8.02 -11.34
C GLU A 375 16.33 7.18 -12.03
N TYR A 376 15.43 7.89 -12.72
CA TYR A 376 14.30 7.28 -13.44
C TYR A 376 14.73 6.63 -14.74
N HIS A 377 14.24 5.41 -14.97
CA HIS A 377 14.40 4.71 -16.24
C HIS A 377 13.07 4.12 -16.70
N ALA A 378 12.71 4.38 -17.96
CA ALA A 378 11.56 3.77 -18.62
C ALA A 378 11.92 2.40 -19.20
N LEU A 379 11.05 1.41 -19.00
CA LEU A 379 11.21 0.06 -19.50
C LEU A 379 10.09 -0.29 -20.50
N GLU A 380 10.47 -0.95 -21.57
CA GLU A 380 9.54 -1.54 -22.54
C GLU A 380 10.08 -2.91 -22.97
N VAL A 381 9.21 -3.92 -22.97
CA VAL A 381 9.54 -5.23 -23.56
C VAL A 381 8.65 -5.43 -24.77
N LYS A 382 9.28 -5.73 -25.91
CA LYS A 382 8.59 -6.06 -27.16
C LYS A 382 8.75 -7.53 -27.51
N VAL A 383 7.71 -8.09 -28.12
CA VAL A 383 7.75 -9.44 -28.70
C VAL A 383 7.54 -9.32 -30.20
N ASP A 384 8.48 -9.85 -30.99
CA ASP A 384 8.43 -9.79 -32.44
C ASP A 384 7.49 -10.87 -33.00
N LYS A 385 6.22 -10.85 -32.54
CA LYS A 385 5.14 -11.70 -33.06
C LYS A 385 3.83 -10.92 -33.09
N PRO A 386 3.16 -10.85 -34.23
CA PRO A 386 1.92 -10.07 -34.34
C PRO A 386 0.79 -10.68 -33.51
N GLY A 387 -0.05 -9.82 -32.96
CA GLY A 387 -1.25 -10.22 -32.23
C GLY A 387 -1.03 -10.59 -30.77
N LEU A 388 0.21 -10.50 -30.25
CA LEU A 388 0.52 -10.68 -28.86
C LEU A 388 0.53 -9.34 -28.11
N THR A 389 0.17 -9.40 -26.86
CA THR A 389 0.20 -8.29 -25.90
C THR A 389 1.22 -8.63 -24.81
N VAL A 390 2.05 -7.68 -24.48
CA VAL A 390 3.09 -7.82 -23.46
C VAL A 390 2.74 -6.96 -22.26
N ARG A 391 2.90 -7.51 -21.06
CA ARG A 391 2.75 -6.78 -19.81
C ARG A 391 3.90 -7.13 -18.87
N THR A 392 4.55 -6.12 -18.38
CA THR A 392 5.70 -6.20 -17.46
C THR A 392 5.87 -4.87 -16.75
N ARG A 393 6.84 -4.78 -15.84
CA ARG A 393 7.26 -3.53 -15.24
C ARG A 393 7.62 -2.51 -16.31
N THR A 394 7.11 -1.27 -16.17
CA THR A 394 7.32 -0.20 -17.16
C THR A 394 8.31 0.86 -16.70
N VAL A 395 8.68 0.86 -15.42
CA VAL A 395 9.62 1.82 -14.84
C VAL A 395 10.43 1.19 -13.72
N TYR A 396 11.61 1.73 -13.47
CA TYR A 396 12.36 1.51 -12.22
C TYR A 396 13.16 2.77 -11.89
N TYR A 397 13.57 2.86 -10.62
CA TYR A 397 14.43 3.92 -10.12
C TYR A 397 15.76 3.30 -9.69
N ALA A 398 16.83 3.74 -10.33
CA ALA A 398 18.17 3.22 -10.07
C ALA A 398 18.81 3.89 -8.86
N GLU A 399 19.63 3.15 -8.12
CA GLU A 399 20.47 3.67 -7.05
C GLU A 399 21.93 3.68 -7.50
N LYS A 400 22.70 4.69 -7.06
CA LYS A 400 24.11 4.88 -7.41
C LYS A 400 25.02 3.99 -6.59
#